data_ee90d1777c550a0d8e8659b40186bb6d
#
_entry.id   ee90d1777c550a0d8e8659b40186bb6d
#
_cell.length_a   1.000
_cell.length_b   1.000
_cell.length_c   1.000
_cell.angle_alpha   90.00
_cell.angle_beta   90.00
_cell.angle_gamma   90.00
#
_symmetry.space_group_name_H-M   'P 1'
#
loop_
_entity.id
_entity.type
_entity.pdbx_description
1 polymer ?
#
loop_
_entity_poly.entity_id
_entity_poly.type
_entity_poly.pdbx_seq_one_letter_code
_entity_poly.pdbx_strand_id
1 'polypeptide(L)'
;MRKLSVIGAAVALAGVSMGAIADEEVSSPHVFAANVALTTNYMFRGISQTDNGPAIQGGFDYQYAPVGFYAGAWASNVELAFPNTAAINTNNRASVELDYYGGFAGALANGIGWDIGGIYYTYPGQNEDGKLIDPNTGAVLSAGADYDYAEVYFKTNYAFTGVTYSPTVKGGVYYSPDYFGEDGDGVYGFGTFGVTLPYDVGLSATVGYLTVDGDKTTSAIDGYDYVHYSIGVSKAFGKINLNLSWNDSDSGCSDLTGPDRDGLCEGVVFAVSSVW
;
A
#
# COMPACT_ATOMS: atom_id res chain seq x y z
N MET A 1 8.35 -36.24 10.61
CA MET A 1 7.45 -35.13 10.81
C MET A 1 8.01 -33.95 9.98
N ARG A 2 7.31 -33.53 8.94
CA ARG A 2 7.74 -32.40 8.10
C ARG A 2 7.43 -31.13 8.87
N LYS A 3 8.47 -30.33 9.15
CA LYS A 3 8.29 -28.98 9.69
C LYS A 3 7.57 -28.13 8.64
N LEU A 4 6.31 -27.77 8.89
CA LEU A 4 5.65 -26.73 8.13
C LEU A 4 6.27 -25.39 8.59
N SER A 5 7.10 -24.82 7.75
CA SER A 5 7.49 -23.41 7.92
C SER A 5 6.27 -22.58 7.56
N VAL A 6 5.70 -21.90 8.54
CA VAL A 6 4.66 -20.89 8.30
C VAL A 6 5.32 -19.73 7.57
N ILE A 7 5.07 -19.64 6.27
CA ILE A 7 5.48 -18.49 5.46
C ILE A 7 4.45 -17.42 5.75
N GLY A 8 4.82 -16.44 6.55
CA GLY A 8 3.99 -15.27 6.77
C GLY A 8 3.72 -14.57 5.44
N ALA A 9 2.47 -14.60 4.97
CA ALA A 9 2.06 -13.75 3.87
C ALA A 9 2.12 -12.30 4.36
N ALA A 10 3.16 -11.58 3.96
CA ALA A 10 3.27 -10.17 4.26
C ALA A 10 2.35 -9.42 3.30
N VAL A 11 1.21 -9.01 3.79
CA VAL A 11 0.44 -7.94 3.14
C VAL A 11 1.21 -6.65 3.42
N ALA A 12 2.03 -6.24 2.47
CA ALA A 12 2.71 -4.96 2.53
C ALA A 12 1.81 -3.87 1.93
N LEU A 13 0.76 -3.52 2.66
CA LEU A 13 0.20 -2.18 2.59
C LEU A 13 1.07 -1.34 3.53
N ALA A 14 1.68 -0.29 3.02
CA ALA A 14 2.54 0.64 3.77
C ALA A 14 3.69 -0.01 4.58
N GLY A 15 4.67 -0.62 3.91
CA GLY A 15 6.03 -0.82 4.44
C GLY A 15 6.20 -1.65 5.73
N VAL A 16 5.14 -2.16 6.33
CA VAL A 16 5.21 -3.01 7.51
C VAL A 16 5.43 -4.45 7.05
N SER A 17 6.69 -4.87 6.97
CA SER A 17 7.01 -6.29 6.84
C SER A 17 6.58 -7.00 8.12
N MET A 18 5.59 -7.89 8.06
CA MET A 18 5.35 -8.83 9.14
C MET A 18 6.64 -9.64 9.33
N GLY A 19 7.37 -9.33 10.40
CA GLY A 19 8.48 -10.14 10.84
C GLY A 19 7.97 -11.56 11.04
N ALA A 20 8.76 -12.55 10.64
CA ALA A 20 8.44 -13.96 10.89
C ALA A 20 8.04 -14.11 12.36
N ILE A 21 6.79 -14.57 12.59
CA ILE A 21 6.36 -14.97 13.93
C ILE A 21 7.25 -16.16 14.28
N ALA A 22 8.14 -15.96 15.25
CA ALA A 22 9.10 -16.97 15.68
C ALA A 22 8.36 -18.15 16.31
N ASP A 23 8.67 -19.35 15.84
CA ASP A 23 8.52 -20.71 16.42
C ASP A 23 7.69 -20.80 17.73
N GLU A 24 6.38 -20.57 17.68
CA GLU A 24 5.45 -21.25 18.54
C GLU A 24 4.87 -22.43 17.74
N GLU A 25 4.87 -23.63 18.32
CA GLU A 25 4.17 -24.78 17.71
C GLU A 25 2.71 -24.39 17.52
N VAL A 26 2.34 -24.03 16.29
CA VAL A 26 0.97 -23.67 15.95
C VAL A 26 0.12 -24.92 16.11
N SER A 27 -0.52 -25.03 17.25
CA SER A 27 -1.44 -26.15 17.57
C SER A 27 -2.77 -26.06 16.82
N SER A 28 -3.04 -24.91 16.17
CA SER A 28 -4.26 -24.62 15.42
C SER A 28 -3.94 -24.36 13.95
N PRO A 29 -4.74 -24.86 13.00
CA PRO A 29 -4.62 -24.46 11.59
C PRO A 29 -5.09 -23.01 11.34
N HIS A 30 -5.70 -22.39 12.33
CA HIS A 30 -6.20 -21.03 12.30
C HIS A 30 -5.21 -20.10 13.01
N VAL A 31 -4.70 -19.10 12.31
CA VAL A 31 -3.81 -18.09 12.85
C VAL A 31 -4.51 -16.74 12.77
N PHE A 32 -4.41 -15.97 13.85
CA PHE A 32 -4.91 -14.60 13.93
C PHE A 32 -3.75 -13.70 14.30
N ALA A 33 -3.69 -12.56 13.66
CA ALA A 33 -2.72 -11.52 13.97
C ALA A 33 -3.38 -10.14 13.98
N ALA A 34 -2.81 -9.23 14.74
CA ALA A 34 -3.18 -7.83 14.72
C ALA A 34 -1.91 -6.99 14.65
N ASN A 35 -2.01 -5.83 14.04
CA ASN A 35 -0.90 -4.90 13.95
C ASN A 35 -1.35 -3.47 14.24
N VAL A 36 -0.40 -2.64 14.66
CA VAL A 36 -0.56 -1.20 14.77
C VAL A 36 0.72 -0.52 14.35
N ALA A 37 0.61 0.64 13.70
CA ALA A 37 1.74 1.51 13.39
C ALA A 37 1.40 2.97 13.65
N LEU A 38 2.43 3.73 14.03
CA LEU A 38 2.44 5.19 14.04
C LEU A 38 3.51 5.62 13.05
N THR A 39 3.15 6.46 12.10
CA THR A 39 4.06 6.96 11.08
C THR A 39 3.99 8.47 10.96
N THR A 40 5.09 9.10 10.59
CA THR A 40 5.15 10.55 10.36
C THR A 40 4.48 10.98 9.06
N ASN A 41 4.27 10.06 8.13
CA ASN A 41 3.55 10.25 6.87
C ASN A 41 3.07 8.89 6.36
N TYR A 42 1.92 8.83 5.72
CA TYR A 42 1.46 7.64 5.01
C TYR A 42 1.74 7.77 3.52
N MET A 43 2.79 7.09 3.05
CA MET A 43 3.14 7.04 1.62
C MET A 43 2.56 5.78 0.98
N PHE A 44 1.68 5.94 0.00
CA PHE A 44 1.13 4.86 -0.81
C PHE A 44 1.58 5.03 -2.26
N ARG A 45 2.31 4.05 -2.79
CA ARG A 45 2.88 4.08 -4.16
C ARG A 45 3.60 5.40 -4.49
N GLY A 46 4.35 5.96 -3.51
CA GLY A 46 5.11 7.19 -3.69
C GLY A 46 4.35 8.50 -3.46
N ILE A 47 3.06 8.43 -3.09
CA ILE A 47 2.22 9.60 -2.84
C ILE A 47 1.78 9.63 -1.38
N SER A 48 1.90 10.79 -0.72
CA SER A 48 1.39 11.01 0.62
C SER A 48 -0.14 10.96 0.65
N GLN A 49 -0.69 10.13 1.53
CA GLN A 49 -2.12 10.00 1.77
C GLN A 49 -2.59 10.88 2.94
N THR A 50 -1.66 11.53 3.65
CA THR A 50 -1.95 12.32 4.85
C THR A 50 -1.45 13.76 4.74
N ASP A 51 -1.31 14.29 3.53
CA ASP A 51 -0.78 15.64 3.26
C ASP A 51 0.53 15.92 4.02
N ASN A 52 1.44 14.93 4.01
CA ASN A 52 2.69 14.88 4.78
C ASN A 52 2.51 14.92 6.31
N GLY A 53 1.31 14.70 6.80
CA GLY A 53 0.99 14.60 8.21
C GLY A 53 1.10 13.17 8.77
N PRO A 54 1.02 13.01 10.10
CA PRO A 54 1.15 11.72 10.75
C PRO A 54 -0.08 10.83 10.53
N ALA A 55 0.16 9.50 10.54
CA ALA A 55 -0.90 8.51 10.51
C ALA A 55 -0.81 7.53 11.68
N ILE A 56 -2.00 7.08 12.12
CA ILE A 56 -2.17 5.88 12.91
C ILE A 56 -2.81 4.82 12.02
N GLN A 57 -2.20 3.65 11.99
CA GLN A 57 -2.56 2.56 11.08
C GLN A 57 -2.72 1.28 11.89
N GLY A 58 -3.60 0.39 11.45
CA GLY A 58 -3.75 -0.89 12.13
C GLY A 58 -4.56 -1.88 11.31
N GLY A 59 -4.37 -3.16 11.60
CA GLY A 59 -5.05 -4.21 10.86
C GLY A 59 -5.25 -5.46 11.69
N PHE A 60 -6.09 -6.32 11.15
CA PHE A 60 -6.39 -7.63 11.68
C PHE A 60 -6.36 -8.64 10.54
N ASP A 61 -5.64 -9.75 10.75
CA ASP A 61 -5.42 -10.81 9.79
C ASP A 61 -5.91 -12.15 10.32
N TYR A 62 -6.53 -12.93 9.46
CA TYR A 62 -6.83 -14.32 9.65
C TYR A 62 -6.15 -15.16 8.59
N GLN A 63 -5.57 -16.29 8.97
CA GLN A 63 -4.99 -17.25 8.04
C GLN A 63 -5.49 -18.67 8.36
N TYR A 64 -5.84 -19.42 7.31
CA TYR A 64 -6.05 -20.86 7.36
C TYR A 64 -4.87 -21.57 6.69
N ALA A 65 -3.90 -21.96 7.52
CA ALA A 65 -2.59 -22.43 7.08
C ALA A 65 -2.62 -23.68 6.15
N PRO A 66 -3.53 -24.68 6.31
CA PRO A 66 -3.51 -25.87 5.47
C PRO A 66 -3.61 -25.64 3.97
N VAL A 67 -4.26 -24.56 3.54
CA VAL A 67 -4.45 -24.23 2.12
C VAL A 67 -3.85 -22.90 1.74
N GLY A 68 -3.22 -22.19 2.72
CA GLY A 68 -2.63 -20.87 2.49
C GLY A 68 -3.67 -19.77 2.29
N PHE A 69 -4.93 -19.99 2.68
CA PHE A 69 -5.98 -18.96 2.63
C PHE A 69 -5.73 -17.88 3.68
N TYR A 70 -5.94 -16.63 3.33
CA TYR A 70 -5.95 -15.51 4.28
C TYR A 70 -7.05 -14.50 3.93
N ALA A 71 -7.48 -13.76 4.94
CA ALA A 71 -8.34 -12.59 4.82
C ALA A 71 -8.00 -11.60 5.93
N GLY A 72 -8.20 -10.31 5.69
CA GLY A 72 -7.93 -9.29 6.69
C GLY A 72 -8.64 -8.00 6.39
N ALA A 73 -8.52 -7.09 7.36
CA ALA A 73 -8.92 -5.70 7.23
C ALA A 73 -7.81 -4.79 7.79
N TRP A 74 -7.63 -3.65 7.17
CA TRP A 74 -6.67 -2.65 7.59
C TRP A 74 -7.30 -1.27 7.52
N ALA A 75 -6.82 -0.32 8.32
CA ALA A 75 -7.31 1.05 8.35
C ALA A 75 -6.20 2.05 8.63
N SER A 76 -6.37 3.25 8.12
CA SER A 76 -5.54 4.43 8.39
C SER A 76 -6.39 5.69 8.43
N ASN A 77 -5.95 6.69 9.17
CA ASN A 77 -6.39 8.03 8.83
C ASN A 77 -5.71 8.48 7.54
N VAL A 78 -6.44 9.23 6.75
CA VAL A 78 -5.96 9.88 5.52
C VAL A 78 -6.40 11.34 5.50
N GLU A 79 -5.75 12.14 4.68
CA GLU A 79 -6.17 13.50 4.38
C GLU A 79 -6.19 13.68 2.86
N LEU A 80 -7.16 12.99 2.23
CA LEU A 80 -7.38 13.07 0.80
C LEU A 80 -8.30 14.26 0.51
N ALA A 81 -7.75 15.25 -0.16
CA ALA A 81 -8.48 16.39 -0.66
C ALA A 81 -7.99 16.70 -2.06
N PHE A 82 -8.85 16.63 -3.06
CA PHE A 82 -8.48 17.18 -4.37
C PHE A 82 -8.22 18.68 -4.27
N PRO A 83 -7.30 19.22 -5.09
CA PRO A 83 -6.90 20.62 -5.00
C PRO A 83 -8.13 21.53 -5.13
N ASN A 84 -8.38 22.27 -4.07
CA ASN A 84 -9.41 23.29 -4.03
C ASN A 84 -8.83 24.51 -4.78
N THR A 85 -8.96 24.52 -6.10
CA THR A 85 -8.72 25.78 -6.84
C THR A 85 -9.89 26.72 -6.55
N ALA A 86 -9.69 28.02 -6.62
CA ALA A 86 -10.76 29.01 -6.40
C ALA A 86 -11.99 28.80 -7.32
N ALA A 87 -11.88 27.93 -8.32
CA ALA A 87 -12.89 27.51 -9.26
C ALA A 87 -13.59 26.20 -8.87
N ILE A 88 -13.05 25.42 -7.93
CA ILE A 88 -13.50 24.04 -7.65
C ILE A 88 -13.76 23.89 -6.16
N ASN A 89 -15.01 24.02 -5.76
CA ASN A 89 -15.42 23.75 -4.39
C ASN A 89 -15.77 22.26 -4.26
N THR A 90 -14.76 21.40 -4.07
CA THR A 90 -14.98 20.00 -3.78
C THR A 90 -15.07 19.83 -2.27
N ASN A 91 -16.26 19.51 -1.77
CA ASN A 91 -16.42 18.95 -0.43
C ASN A 91 -16.06 17.45 -0.39
N ASN A 92 -15.47 16.93 -1.46
CA ASN A 92 -15.08 15.53 -1.56
C ASN A 92 -13.75 15.33 -0.83
N ARG A 93 -13.84 14.86 0.41
CA ARG A 93 -12.71 14.61 1.30
C ARG A 93 -12.88 13.25 1.93
N ALA A 94 -11.79 12.51 2.04
CA ALA A 94 -11.73 11.33 2.87
C ALA A 94 -10.76 11.56 4.03
N SER A 95 -11.14 11.14 5.22
CA SER A 95 -10.32 11.22 6.44
C SER A 95 -9.96 9.84 7.01
N VAL A 96 -10.57 8.79 6.47
CA VAL A 96 -10.33 7.39 6.86
C VAL A 96 -10.28 6.55 5.60
N GLU A 97 -9.31 5.65 5.54
CA GLU A 97 -9.20 4.53 4.60
C GLU A 97 -9.44 3.24 5.35
N LEU A 98 -10.23 2.35 4.79
CA LEU A 98 -10.52 1.03 5.33
C LEU A 98 -10.50 0.01 4.19
N ASP A 99 -9.58 -0.94 4.30
CA ASP A 99 -9.32 -1.95 3.28
C ASP A 99 -9.76 -3.32 3.73
N TYR A 100 -10.34 -4.08 2.81
CA TYR A 100 -10.66 -5.49 2.98
C TYR A 100 -9.90 -6.30 1.94
N TYR A 101 -9.19 -7.32 2.37
CA TYR A 101 -8.39 -8.13 1.47
C TYR A 101 -8.46 -9.62 1.78
N GLY A 102 -8.15 -10.43 0.78
CA GLY A 102 -8.05 -11.86 0.95
C GLY A 102 -7.44 -12.55 -0.26
N GLY A 103 -6.97 -13.76 -0.05
CA GLY A 103 -6.30 -14.50 -1.10
C GLY A 103 -5.75 -15.84 -0.66
N PHE A 104 -4.83 -16.33 -1.47
CA PHE A 104 -4.08 -17.55 -1.22
C PHE A 104 -2.60 -17.31 -1.41
N ALA A 105 -1.80 -17.77 -0.47
CA ALA A 105 -0.36 -17.66 -0.52
C ALA A 105 0.30 -19.00 -0.24
N GLY A 106 1.47 -19.22 -0.81
CA GLY A 106 2.21 -20.46 -0.64
C GLY A 106 3.65 -20.34 -1.11
N ALA A 107 4.35 -21.47 -1.10
CA ALA A 107 5.70 -21.56 -1.65
C ALA A 107 5.84 -22.78 -2.54
N LEU A 108 6.58 -22.63 -3.63
CA LEU A 108 7.00 -23.70 -4.49
C LEU A 108 8.15 -24.51 -3.85
N ALA A 109 8.39 -25.73 -4.36
CA ALA A 109 9.43 -26.59 -3.83
C ALA A 109 10.85 -26.01 -3.91
N ASN A 110 11.08 -25.05 -4.80
CA ASN A 110 12.36 -24.33 -4.98
C ASN A 110 12.49 -23.10 -4.05
N GLY A 111 11.51 -22.86 -3.16
CA GLY A 111 11.54 -21.77 -2.20
C GLY A 111 10.96 -20.44 -2.71
N ILE A 112 10.48 -20.38 -3.96
CA ILE A 112 9.78 -19.19 -4.45
C ILE A 112 8.42 -19.09 -3.77
N GLY A 113 8.20 -18.01 -3.05
CA GLY A 113 6.89 -17.65 -2.48
C GLY A 113 6.01 -17.03 -3.56
N TRP A 114 4.70 -17.27 -3.45
CA TRP A 114 3.68 -16.68 -4.32
C TRP A 114 2.46 -16.28 -3.50
N ASP A 115 1.73 -15.29 -3.99
CA ASP A 115 0.53 -14.76 -3.37
C ASP A 115 -0.39 -14.22 -4.48
N ILE A 116 -1.65 -14.67 -4.49
CA ILE A 116 -2.70 -14.21 -5.37
C ILE A 116 -3.91 -13.81 -4.54
N GLY A 117 -4.43 -12.61 -4.75
CA GLY A 117 -5.54 -12.11 -3.93
C GLY A 117 -6.22 -10.92 -4.55
N GLY A 118 -7.14 -10.37 -3.77
CA GLY A 118 -7.83 -9.13 -4.07
C GLY A 118 -7.86 -8.23 -2.83
N ILE A 119 -8.03 -6.96 -3.08
CA ILE A 119 -8.20 -5.93 -2.07
C ILE A 119 -9.28 -4.95 -2.54
N TYR A 120 -10.11 -4.52 -1.60
CA TYR A 120 -11.10 -3.47 -1.79
C TYR A 120 -10.78 -2.33 -0.83
N TYR A 121 -10.43 -1.21 -1.38
CA TYR A 121 -10.16 0.03 -0.67
C TYR A 121 -11.46 0.80 -0.52
N THR A 122 -11.74 1.29 0.68
CA THR A 122 -12.93 2.10 0.93
C THR A 122 -12.57 3.36 1.72
N TYR A 123 -13.31 4.42 1.48
CA TYR A 123 -13.09 5.72 2.10
C TYR A 123 -14.36 6.21 2.81
N PRO A 124 -14.69 5.61 3.99
CA PRO A 124 -15.92 5.93 4.71
C PRO A 124 -16.05 7.41 5.04
N GLY A 125 -17.21 7.98 4.69
CA GLY A 125 -17.50 9.40 4.92
C GLY A 125 -17.05 10.32 3.78
N GLN A 126 -16.54 9.76 2.68
CA GLN A 126 -16.42 10.48 1.43
C GLN A 126 -17.78 11.03 1.01
N ASN A 127 -17.83 12.23 0.49
CA ASN A 127 -19.05 12.81 -0.06
C ASN A 127 -19.16 12.46 -1.56
N GLU A 128 -19.79 11.35 -1.88
CA GLU A 128 -20.05 10.87 -3.25
C GLU A 128 -20.88 11.88 -4.08
N ASP A 129 -21.68 12.72 -3.42
CA ASP A 129 -22.45 13.82 -4.06
C ASP A 129 -21.59 15.07 -4.35
N GLY A 130 -20.29 15.02 -4.08
CA GLY A 130 -19.34 16.11 -4.28
C GLY A 130 -19.15 16.47 -5.74
N LYS A 131 -20.22 16.99 -6.37
CA LYS A 131 -20.16 17.48 -7.76
C LYS A 131 -19.20 18.64 -7.86
N LEU A 132 -18.26 18.52 -8.79
CA LEU A 132 -17.43 19.63 -9.21
C LEU A 132 -18.34 20.63 -9.95
N ILE A 133 -18.59 21.78 -9.36
CA ILE A 133 -19.46 22.81 -9.93
C ILE A 133 -18.60 24.01 -10.30
N ASP A 134 -18.60 24.44 -11.54
CA ASP A 134 -18.02 25.71 -11.96
C ASP A 134 -18.72 26.86 -11.20
N PRO A 135 -18.02 27.60 -10.34
CA PRO A 135 -18.63 28.66 -9.55
C PRO A 135 -19.12 29.84 -10.38
N ASN A 136 -18.66 29.98 -11.62
CA ASN A 136 -19.02 31.08 -12.50
C ASN A 136 -20.25 30.76 -13.35
N THR A 137 -20.40 29.51 -13.73
CA THR A 137 -21.46 29.08 -14.66
C THR A 137 -22.51 28.20 -13.99
N GLY A 138 -22.22 27.62 -12.81
CA GLY A 138 -23.04 26.63 -12.15
C GLY A 138 -23.08 25.28 -12.87
N ALA A 139 -22.27 25.09 -13.90
CA ALA A 139 -22.18 23.84 -14.62
C ALA A 139 -21.53 22.75 -13.76
N VAL A 140 -22.07 21.53 -13.82
CA VAL A 140 -21.43 20.36 -13.22
C VAL A 140 -20.26 19.97 -14.14
N LEU A 141 -19.03 20.13 -13.66
CA LEU A 141 -17.81 19.80 -14.40
C LEU A 141 -17.43 18.32 -14.24
N SER A 142 -17.80 17.71 -13.11
CA SER A 142 -17.68 16.27 -12.87
C SER A 142 -18.80 15.82 -11.94
N ALA A 143 -19.38 14.66 -12.16
CA ALA A 143 -20.12 13.92 -11.14
C ALA A 143 -19.09 13.48 -10.08
N GLY A 144 -19.40 13.59 -8.79
CA GLY A 144 -18.44 13.22 -7.73
C GLY A 144 -17.79 11.88 -8.01
N ALA A 145 -16.46 11.83 -7.99
CA ALA A 145 -15.73 10.60 -8.19
C ALA A 145 -15.81 9.75 -6.91
N ASP A 146 -16.12 8.47 -7.07
CA ASP A 146 -16.02 7.51 -5.99
C ASP A 146 -14.54 7.18 -5.75
N TYR A 147 -14.10 7.19 -4.49
CA TYR A 147 -12.73 6.83 -4.14
C TYR A 147 -12.58 5.33 -3.88
N ASP A 148 -13.70 4.64 -3.67
CA ASP A 148 -13.72 3.22 -3.42
C ASP A 148 -13.34 2.46 -4.70
N TYR A 149 -12.39 1.54 -4.60
CA TYR A 149 -11.98 0.72 -5.74
C TYR A 149 -11.43 -0.64 -5.32
N ALA A 150 -11.38 -1.56 -6.27
CA ALA A 150 -10.88 -2.91 -6.05
C ALA A 150 -9.66 -3.20 -6.93
N GLU A 151 -8.74 -3.98 -6.39
CA GLU A 151 -7.63 -4.53 -7.16
C GLU A 151 -7.55 -6.04 -7.00
N VAL A 152 -7.13 -6.72 -8.06
CA VAL A 152 -6.59 -8.08 -7.98
C VAL A 152 -5.09 -8.02 -8.12
N TYR A 153 -4.37 -8.95 -7.45
CA TYR A 153 -2.92 -8.93 -7.49
C TYR A 153 -2.29 -10.31 -7.56
N PHE A 154 -1.09 -10.32 -8.10
CA PHE A 154 -0.15 -11.43 -7.99
C PHE A 154 1.21 -10.91 -7.51
N LYS A 155 1.76 -11.56 -6.46
CA LYS A 155 3.06 -11.21 -5.89
C LYS A 155 3.94 -12.44 -5.80
N THR A 156 5.25 -12.25 -5.88
CA THR A 156 6.24 -13.30 -5.69
C THR A 156 7.41 -12.80 -4.87
N ASN A 157 8.08 -13.72 -4.17
CA ASN A 157 9.27 -13.41 -3.41
C ASN A 157 10.25 -14.58 -3.40
N TYR A 158 11.52 -14.27 -3.20
CA TYR A 158 12.56 -15.27 -2.99
C TYR A 158 13.60 -14.78 -1.99
N ALA A 159 13.98 -15.64 -1.04
CA ALA A 159 15.04 -15.40 -0.08
C ALA A 159 16.27 -16.27 -0.42
N PHE A 160 17.41 -15.64 -0.63
CA PHE A 160 18.66 -16.33 -0.94
C PHE A 160 19.29 -16.86 0.36
N THR A 161 18.97 -18.11 0.69
CA THR A 161 19.52 -18.78 1.88
C THR A 161 20.98 -19.16 1.69
N GLY A 162 21.80 -19.00 2.74
CA GLY A 162 23.22 -19.34 2.70
C GLY A 162 24.11 -18.29 1.99
N VAL A 163 23.54 -17.17 1.58
CA VAL A 163 24.25 -16.02 1.04
C VAL A 163 24.44 -14.97 2.11
N THR A 164 25.64 -14.34 2.13
CA THR A 164 25.94 -13.26 3.07
C THR A 164 24.88 -12.16 3.00
N TYR A 165 24.43 -11.67 4.16
CA TYR A 165 23.38 -10.67 4.32
C TYR A 165 21.97 -11.11 3.89
N SER A 166 21.75 -12.42 3.66
CA SER A 166 20.44 -13.01 3.34
C SER A 166 19.62 -12.16 2.37
N PRO A 167 20.09 -11.94 1.12
CA PRO A 167 19.37 -11.11 0.17
C PRO A 167 17.95 -11.63 -0.08
N THR A 168 17.03 -10.73 -0.34
CA THR A 168 15.64 -11.03 -0.72
C THR A 168 15.26 -10.22 -1.93
N VAL A 169 14.43 -10.82 -2.79
CA VAL A 169 13.75 -10.12 -3.89
C VAL A 169 12.26 -10.32 -3.75
N LYS A 170 11.49 -9.29 -4.02
CA LYS A 170 10.03 -9.33 -4.08
C LYS A 170 9.58 -8.58 -5.32
N GLY A 171 8.45 -8.96 -5.89
CA GLY A 171 7.82 -8.23 -6.97
C GLY A 171 6.37 -8.62 -7.09
N GLY A 172 5.60 -7.79 -7.77
CA GLY A 172 4.18 -8.04 -7.96
C GLY A 172 3.55 -7.08 -8.95
N VAL A 173 2.33 -7.43 -9.33
CA VAL A 173 1.47 -6.62 -10.16
C VAL A 173 0.08 -6.56 -9.54
N TYR A 174 -0.54 -5.40 -9.64
CA TYR A 174 -1.92 -5.12 -9.25
C TYR A 174 -2.67 -4.60 -10.46
N TYR A 175 -3.94 -4.93 -10.57
CA TYR A 175 -4.83 -4.46 -11.62
C TYR A 175 -6.17 -4.07 -11.01
N SER A 176 -6.66 -2.89 -11.37
CA SER A 176 -8.01 -2.41 -11.12
C SER A 176 -8.69 -2.13 -12.46
N PRO A 177 -9.92 -2.61 -12.70
CA PRO A 177 -10.69 -2.24 -13.88
C PRO A 177 -11.30 -0.83 -13.76
N ASP A 178 -11.30 -0.27 -12.54
CA ASP A 178 -11.84 1.04 -12.21
C ASP A 178 -11.05 1.56 -11.00
N TYR A 179 -9.99 2.32 -11.29
CA TYR A 179 -9.03 2.76 -10.29
C TYR A 179 -9.59 3.95 -9.51
N PHE A 180 -8.95 4.28 -8.41
CA PHE A 180 -9.25 5.41 -7.53
C PHE A 180 -9.78 6.64 -8.27
N GLY A 181 -10.99 7.09 -7.90
CA GLY A 181 -11.64 8.23 -8.53
C GLY A 181 -12.39 7.91 -9.82
N GLU A 182 -12.73 6.63 -10.08
CA GLU A 182 -13.38 6.15 -11.30
C GLU A 182 -12.60 6.51 -12.59
N ASP A 183 -11.25 6.41 -12.50
CA ASP A 183 -10.35 6.93 -13.53
C ASP A 183 -9.93 5.87 -14.57
N GLY A 184 -10.69 4.77 -14.69
CA GLY A 184 -10.45 3.71 -15.65
C GLY A 184 -9.47 2.64 -15.18
N ASP A 185 -8.91 1.87 -16.12
CA ASP A 185 -8.03 0.75 -15.83
C ASP A 185 -6.71 1.20 -15.21
N GLY A 186 -6.40 0.68 -14.02
CA GLY A 186 -5.14 0.93 -13.33
C GLY A 186 -4.24 -0.31 -13.28
N VAL A 187 -2.97 -0.17 -13.61
CA VAL A 187 -1.96 -1.23 -13.47
C VAL A 187 -0.78 -0.71 -12.65
N TYR A 188 -0.46 -1.41 -11.57
CA TYR A 188 0.72 -1.12 -10.76
C TYR A 188 1.66 -2.32 -10.72
N GLY A 189 2.94 -2.10 -11.01
CA GLY A 189 3.99 -3.09 -10.88
C GLY A 189 5.11 -2.62 -9.97
N PHE A 190 5.73 -3.52 -9.19
CA PHE A 190 6.83 -3.16 -8.32
C PHE A 190 7.89 -4.26 -8.20
N GLY A 191 9.10 -3.84 -7.85
CA GLY A 191 10.19 -4.71 -7.43
C GLY A 191 10.90 -4.17 -6.19
N THR A 192 11.20 -5.05 -5.25
CA THR A 192 11.94 -4.72 -4.02
C THR A 192 13.12 -5.64 -3.87
N PHE A 193 14.28 -5.08 -3.55
CA PHE A 193 15.47 -5.80 -3.11
C PHE A 193 15.72 -5.48 -1.64
N GLY A 194 16.07 -6.50 -0.85
CA GLY A 194 16.36 -6.35 0.58
C GLY A 194 17.59 -7.14 0.99
N VAL A 195 18.27 -6.68 2.05
CA VAL A 195 19.35 -7.40 2.72
C VAL A 195 19.24 -7.23 4.23
N THR A 196 19.75 -8.21 4.98
CA THR A 196 19.85 -8.14 6.43
C THR A 196 21.34 -7.99 6.80
N LEU A 197 21.70 -6.85 7.34
CA LEU A 197 23.04 -6.53 7.84
C LEU A 197 23.28 -7.11 9.25
N PRO A 198 24.53 -7.11 9.76
CA PRO A 198 24.82 -7.46 11.15
C PRO A 198 23.93 -6.66 12.13
N TYR A 199 23.63 -7.28 13.26
CA TYR A 199 22.72 -6.75 14.30
C TYR A 199 21.25 -6.66 13.84
N ASP A 200 20.85 -7.49 12.88
CA ASP A 200 19.47 -7.56 12.35
C ASP A 200 18.95 -6.21 11.80
N VAL A 201 19.84 -5.43 11.21
CA VAL A 201 19.45 -4.20 10.50
C VAL A 201 19.03 -4.56 9.08
N GLY A 202 17.78 -4.34 8.74
CA GLY A 202 17.25 -4.48 7.38
C GLY A 202 17.53 -3.25 6.53
N LEU A 203 17.97 -3.47 5.29
CA LEU A 203 17.98 -2.45 4.24
C LEU A 203 17.10 -2.92 3.10
N SER A 204 16.34 -2.00 2.50
CA SER A 204 15.51 -2.30 1.33
C SER A 204 15.51 -1.16 0.33
N ALA A 205 15.34 -1.51 -0.94
CA ALA A 205 15.12 -0.57 -2.02
C ALA A 205 13.96 -1.08 -2.87
N THR A 206 13.02 -0.20 -3.20
CA THR A 206 11.85 -0.50 -4.01
C THR A 206 11.79 0.46 -5.19
N VAL A 207 11.38 -0.04 -6.33
CA VAL A 207 10.91 0.73 -7.48
C VAL A 207 9.52 0.24 -7.85
N GLY A 208 8.61 1.15 -8.14
CA GLY A 208 7.27 0.84 -8.60
C GLY A 208 6.86 1.74 -9.75
N TYR A 209 5.97 1.26 -10.59
CA TYR A 209 5.38 1.97 -11.71
C TYR A 209 3.88 1.81 -11.68
N LEU A 210 3.16 2.92 -11.71
CA LEU A 210 1.71 2.98 -11.84
C LEU A 210 1.38 3.59 -13.19
N THR A 211 0.40 3.03 -13.88
CA THR A 211 -0.25 3.64 -15.05
C THR A 211 -1.76 3.50 -14.91
N VAL A 212 -2.48 4.56 -15.23
CA VAL A 212 -3.94 4.64 -15.23
C VAL A 212 -4.37 5.19 -16.59
N ASP A 213 -5.27 4.48 -17.26
CA ASP A 213 -5.65 4.82 -18.65
C ASP A 213 -6.48 6.11 -18.75
N GLY A 214 -7.15 6.49 -17.66
CA GLY A 214 -8.03 7.65 -17.59
C GLY A 214 -9.39 7.41 -18.24
N ASP A 215 -10.46 7.85 -17.58
CA ASP A 215 -11.79 7.94 -18.18
C ASP A 215 -12.21 9.42 -18.34
N LYS A 216 -12.14 9.90 -19.58
CA LYS A 216 -12.50 11.28 -19.94
C LYS A 216 -13.95 11.66 -19.62
N THR A 217 -14.79 10.68 -19.30
CA THR A 217 -16.22 10.93 -19.02
C THR A 217 -16.49 11.14 -17.54
N THR A 218 -15.64 10.62 -16.67
CA THR A 218 -15.82 10.62 -15.20
C THR A 218 -14.71 11.38 -14.46
N SER A 219 -13.50 11.41 -15.00
CA SER A 219 -12.34 12.06 -14.37
C SER A 219 -11.95 13.38 -15.04
N ALA A 220 -11.45 14.32 -14.25
CA ALA A 220 -10.83 15.55 -14.73
C ALA A 220 -9.38 15.32 -15.22
N ILE A 221 -8.81 14.17 -14.96
CA ILE A 221 -7.45 13.77 -15.30
C ILE A 221 -7.53 12.75 -16.44
N ASP A 222 -6.83 13.01 -17.53
CA ASP A 222 -6.84 12.18 -18.75
C ASP A 222 -5.72 11.14 -18.70
N GLY A 223 -5.81 10.20 -17.76
CA GLY A 223 -4.80 9.19 -17.52
C GLY A 223 -3.49 9.76 -16.99
N TYR A 224 -2.73 8.93 -16.33
CA TYR A 224 -1.40 9.30 -15.82
C TYR A 224 -0.53 8.08 -15.60
N ASP A 225 0.77 8.30 -15.56
CA ASP A 225 1.72 7.30 -15.15
C ASP A 225 2.90 7.94 -14.42
N TYR A 226 3.49 7.21 -13.50
CA TYR A 226 4.70 7.62 -12.80
C TYR A 226 5.49 6.45 -12.24
N VAL A 227 6.77 6.70 -12.01
CA VAL A 227 7.68 5.80 -11.30
C VAL A 227 7.95 6.36 -9.92
N HIS A 228 7.90 5.51 -8.90
CA HIS A 228 8.33 5.89 -7.56
C HIS A 228 9.47 5.01 -7.05
N TYR A 229 10.20 5.55 -6.09
CA TYR A 229 11.36 4.92 -5.46
C TYR A 229 11.26 5.00 -3.95
N SER A 230 11.74 3.97 -3.25
CA SER A 230 11.87 3.99 -1.80
C SER A 230 13.15 3.30 -1.37
N ILE A 231 13.86 3.89 -0.41
CA ILE A 231 14.99 3.26 0.27
C ILE A 231 14.70 3.29 1.76
N GLY A 232 14.76 2.11 2.42
CA GLY A 232 14.41 1.97 3.82
C GLY A 232 15.46 1.27 4.65
N VAL A 233 15.53 1.67 5.91
CA VAL A 233 16.28 1.02 6.99
C VAL A 233 15.30 0.58 8.06
N SER A 234 15.41 -0.65 8.53
CA SER A 234 14.53 -1.17 9.58
C SER A 234 15.32 -1.92 10.65
N LYS A 235 14.77 -1.94 11.87
CA LYS A 235 15.28 -2.75 12.97
C LYS A 235 14.17 -3.12 13.93
N ALA A 236 14.11 -4.42 14.27
CA ALA A 236 13.20 -4.93 15.28
C ALA A 236 13.86 -4.95 16.68
N PHE A 237 13.08 -4.60 17.70
CA PHE A 237 13.38 -4.69 19.12
C PHE A 237 12.26 -5.46 19.81
N GLY A 238 12.36 -6.78 19.86
CA GLY A 238 11.27 -7.64 20.27
C GLY A 238 10.08 -7.52 19.31
N LYS A 239 8.90 -7.13 19.81
CA LYS A 239 7.70 -6.92 18.99
C LYS A 239 7.61 -5.54 18.34
N ILE A 240 8.51 -4.63 18.68
CA ILE A 240 8.53 -3.27 18.12
C ILE A 240 9.47 -3.23 16.92
N ASN A 241 9.00 -2.76 15.79
CA ASN A 241 9.79 -2.50 14.61
C ASN A 241 9.89 -1.00 14.36
N LEU A 242 11.11 -0.52 14.12
CA LEU A 242 11.40 0.84 13.70
C LEU A 242 11.76 0.82 12.21
N ASN A 243 11.20 1.75 11.47
CA ASN A 243 11.50 1.94 10.06
C ASN A 243 11.78 3.42 9.77
N LEU A 244 12.79 3.68 8.97
CA LEU A 244 13.07 4.98 8.39
C LEU A 244 13.23 4.79 6.90
N SER A 245 12.44 5.51 6.08
CA SER A 245 12.53 5.43 4.63
C SER A 245 12.57 6.82 4.00
N TRP A 246 13.28 6.91 2.89
CA TRP A 246 13.19 7.99 1.93
C TRP A 246 12.38 7.51 0.74
N ASN A 247 11.45 8.33 0.31
CA ASN A 247 10.53 8.06 -0.80
C ASN A 247 10.60 9.22 -1.76
N ASP A 248 10.47 8.95 -3.04
CA ASP A 248 10.49 9.93 -4.11
C ASP A 248 9.77 9.36 -5.34
N SER A 249 9.24 10.24 -6.17
CA SER A 249 8.58 9.88 -7.42
C SER A 249 9.04 10.83 -8.53
N ASP A 250 8.89 10.39 -9.77
CA ASP A 250 9.21 11.23 -10.94
C ASP A 250 8.15 12.32 -11.19
N SER A 251 8.36 13.09 -12.25
CA SER A 251 7.49 14.23 -12.60
C SER A 251 6.04 13.87 -12.92
N GLY A 252 5.77 12.60 -13.29
CA GLY A 252 4.40 12.12 -13.51
C GLY A 252 3.54 12.20 -12.25
N CYS A 253 4.14 12.02 -11.06
CA CYS A 253 3.45 12.22 -9.79
C CYS A 253 3.11 13.70 -9.56
N SER A 254 4.01 14.61 -9.84
CA SER A 254 3.76 16.06 -9.73
C SER A 254 2.68 16.53 -10.71
N ASP A 255 2.61 15.93 -11.90
CA ASP A 255 1.55 16.22 -12.87
C ASP A 255 0.17 15.80 -12.33
N LEU A 256 0.10 14.70 -11.59
CA LEU A 256 -1.13 14.23 -10.95
C LEU A 256 -1.53 15.11 -9.75
N THR A 257 -0.59 15.45 -8.88
CA THR A 257 -0.87 16.21 -7.64
C THR A 257 -1.00 17.71 -7.86
N GLY A 258 -0.46 18.21 -8.98
CA GLY A 258 -0.39 19.62 -9.34
C GLY A 258 0.85 20.34 -8.79
N PRO A 259 1.27 21.46 -9.41
CA PRO A 259 2.54 22.11 -9.14
C PRO A 259 2.67 22.68 -7.71
N ASP A 260 1.56 22.95 -7.04
CA ASP A 260 1.56 23.44 -5.66
C ASP A 260 1.64 22.32 -4.62
N ARG A 261 1.67 21.04 -5.05
CA ARG A 261 1.62 19.84 -4.19
C ARG A 261 2.74 18.83 -4.50
N ASP A 262 3.81 19.27 -5.16
CA ASP A 262 4.98 18.41 -5.46
C ASP A 262 5.52 17.69 -4.22
N GLY A 263 5.46 18.35 -3.05
CA GLY A 263 5.87 17.75 -1.77
C GLY A 263 5.07 16.52 -1.32
N LEU A 264 3.97 16.16 -2.00
CA LEU A 264 3.27 14.90 -1.74
C LEU A 264 3.97 13.68 -2.37
N CYS A 265 4.82 13.91 -3.35
CA CYS A 265 5.49 12.88 -4.14
C CYS A 265 6.86 12.49 -3.59
N GLU A 266 7.30 13.14 -2.53
CA GLU A 266 8.58 12.88 -1.87
C GLU A 266 8.46 12.97 -0.35
N GLY A 267 9.36 12.34 0.38
CA GLY A 267 9.42 12.50 1.83
C GLY A 267 10.27 11.48 2.55
N VAL A 268 10.69 11.89 3.75
CA VAL A 268 11.33 10.99 4.73
C VAL A 268 10.26 10.56 5.73
N VAL A 269 10.09 9.26 5.88
CA VAL A 269 9.07 8.66 6.74
C VAL A 269 9.73 7.88 7.85
N PHE A 270 9.35 8.17 9.08
CA PHE A 270 9.68 7.36 10.25
C PHE A 270 8.42 6.65 10.75
N ALA A 271 8.52 5.35 10.98
CA ALA A 271 7.42 4.55 11.50
C ALA A 271 7.85 3.67 12.66
N VAL A 272 6.93 3.51 13.62
CA VAL A 272 7.04 2.55 14.73
C VAL A 272 5.85 1.62 14.63
N SER A 273 6.07 0.32 14.59
CA SER A 273 5.01 -0.68 14.47
C SER A 273 5.18 -1.84 15.43
N SER A 274 4.09 -2.53 15.69
CA SER A 274 4.07 -3.78 16.46
C SER A 274 3.07 -4.76 15.88
N VAL A 275 3.34 -6.06 16.06
CA VAL A 275 2.48 -7.18 15.61
C VAL A 275 2.28 -8.15 16.78
N TRP A 276 1.05 -8.66 16.94
CA TRP A 276 0.65 -9.64 17.97
C TRP A 276 -0.02 -10.86 17.39
#